data_8247dab1c8715700136d98e28ffcaef5
#
_entry.id   8247dab1c8715700136d98e28ffcaef5
#
_cell.length_a   1.000
_cell.length_b   1.000
_cell.length_c   1.000
_cell.angle_alpha   90.00
_cell.angle_beta   90.00
_cell.angle_gamma   90.00
#
_symmetry.space_group_name_H-M   'P 1'
#
loop_
_entity.id
_entity.type
_entity.pdbx_description
1 polymer ?
#
loop_
_entity_poly.entity_id
_entity_poly.type
_entity_poly.pdbx_seq_one_letter_code
_entity_poly.pdbx_strand_id
1 'polypeptide(L)'
;MPVPADWANKSKRAWDDYCRLPDRFGREYDEIFNVFVSEEASPAESLDDFRAWVSDLNGSWGFRGQRESEWTLQTSLDREIRVAHNSGHYHLDRRGEEDDLLFRFQQQAQHYVAHLPSPEDRAGWLALMQHHGVPTRLLDWTQSPYVALYFAVEAGPQGARGNKNEAGQKELCSAVWAIDLDFLEWKSRELLGSIPIEPRARMEYLNGLLDRREEPLVVRIDPLHGNERMFAQQGFFLWKLFVETPYLDQILTSMMTKPDLIVRPVLRKLRIKGARRFDLLEQLRAMNIHRASLFPGIDGFCQNLKVDLQIKVERERQRVNQPNREVLHG
;
A
#
# COMPACT_ATOMS: atom_id res chain seq x y z
N MET A 1 -19.61 -7.74 12.22
CA MET A 1 -20.27 -8.98 12.68
C MET A 1 -19.35 -9.67 13.66
N PRO A 2 -19.83 -10.30 14.74
CA PRO A 2 -18.97 -11.07 15.65
C PRO A 2 -18.37 -12.26 14.89
N VAL A 3 -17.09 -12.53 15.14
CA VAL A 3 -16.37 -13.68 14.57
C VAL A 3 -17.01 -14.97 15.05
N PRO A 4 -17.33 -15.95 14.19
CA PRO A 4 -17.94 -17.21 14.61
C PRO A 4 -17.06 -17.99 15.60
N ALA A 5 -17.66 -18.62 16.63
CA ALA A 5 -16.94 -19.31 17.69
C ALA A 5 -16.06 -20.50 17.23
N ASP A 6 -16.32 -21.09 16.05
CA ASP A 6 -15.55 -22.19 15.46
C ASP A 6 -14.45 -21.72 14.49
N TRP A 7 -14.33 -20.42 14.32
CA TRP A 7 -13.47 -19.80 13.33
C TRP A 7 -11.98 -20.08 13.58
N ALA A 8 -11.52 -20.01 14.83
CA ALA A 8 -10.12 -20.24 15.17
C ALA A 8 -9.61 -21.63 14.74
N ASN A 9 -10.47 -22.66 14.84
CA ASN A 9 -10.12 -24.02 14.42
C ASN A 9 -10.20 -24.22 12.91
N LYS A 10 -11.15 -23.58 12.24
CA LYS A 10 -11.29 -23.62 10.78
C LYS A 10 -10.16 -22.84 10.10
N SER A 11 -9.82 -21.68 10.62
CA SER A 11 -8.75 -20.84 10.07
C SER A 11 -7.37 -21.47 10.24
N LYS A 12 -7.10 -22.14 11.37
CA LYS A 12 -5.84 -22.86 11.56
C LYS A 12 -5.67 -24.02 10.58
N ARG A 13 -6.73 -24.82 10.34
CA ARG A 13 -6.69 -25.91 9.35
C ARG A 13 -6.52 -25.36 7.93
N ALA A 14 -7.29 -24.35 7.56
CA ALA A 14 -7.18 -23.69 6.24
C ALA A 14 -5.79 -23.10 6.04
N TRP A 15 -5.15 -22.54 7.09
CA TRP A 15 -3.79 -22.03 7.03
C TRP A 15 -2.74 -23.15 6.88
N ASP A 16 -2.85 -24.23 7.65
CA ASP A 16 -1.95 -25.37 7.54
C ASP A 16 -2.03 -26.03 6.15
N ASP A 17 -3.24 -26.09 5.59
CA ASP A 17 -3.47 -26.58 4.22
C ASP A 17 -2.96 -25.59 3.17
N TYR A 18 -3.19 -24.29 3.34
CA TYR A 18 -2.66 -23.21 2.49
C TYR A 18 -1.12 -23.20 2.45
N CYS A 19 -0.44 -23.40 3.60
CA CYS A 19 1.01 -23.48 3.66
C CYS A 19 1.60 -24.68 2.92
N ARG A 20 0.79 -25.72 2.64
CA ARG A 20 1.21 -26.94 1.94
C ARG A 20 0.99 -26.91 0.44
N LEU A 21 0.24 -25.93 -0.08
CA LEU A 21 -0.06 -25.84 -1.52
C LEU A 21 1.10 -25.18 -2.28
N PRO A 22 1.56 -25.78 -3.39
CA PRO A 22 2.60 -25.21 -4.23
C PRO A 22 2.14 -23.95 -5.00
N ASP A 23 0.84 -23.76 -5.19
CA ASP A 23 0.21 -22.65 -5.91
C ASP A 23 -0.72 -21.86 -4.99
N ARG A 24 -0.13 -20.95 -4.18
CA ARG A 24 -0.78 -20.23 -3.08
C ARG A 24 -1.74 -19.09 -3.49
N PHE A 25 -2.18 -19.03 -4.72
CA PHE A 25 -3.00 -17.94 -5.27
C PHE A 25 -4.41 -18.36 -5.71
N GLY A 26 -4.93 -19.47 -5.16
CA GLY A 26 -6.26 -20.01 -5.47
C GLY A 26 -7.37 -19.66 -4.47
N ARG A 27 -8.58 -20.02 -4.81
CA ARG A 27 -9.90 -19.61 -4.24
C ARG A 27 -10.10 -19.69 -2.71
N GLU A 28 -9.28 -20.43 -1.97
CA GLU A 28 -9.36 -20.54 -0.49
C GLU A 28 -8.85 -19.27 0.22
N TYR A 29 -8.15 -18.40 -0.51
CA TYR A 29 -7.73 -17.09 -0.02
C TYR A 29 -8.91 -16.17 0.30
N ASP A 30 -10.03 -16.34 -0.40
CA ASP A 30 -11.20 -15.48 -0.27
C ASP A 30 -11.88 -15.62 1.10
N GLU A 31 -11.92 -16.81 1.70
CA GLU A 31 -12.57 -17.02 3.00
C GLU A 31 -11.75 -16.41 4.15
N ILE A 32 -10.45 -16.63 4.17
CA ILE A 32 -9.53 -16.05 5.17
C ILE A 32 -9.43 -14.54 4.98
N PHE A 33 -9.31 -14.09 3.73
CA PHE A 33 -9.25 -12.69 3.36
C PHE A 33 -10.48 -11.92 3.85
N ASN A 34 -11.68 -12.44 3.63
CA ASN A 34 -12.94 -11.77 3.97
C ASN A 34 -13.18 -11.63 5.48
N VAL A 35 -12.47 -12.37 6.33
CA VAL A 35 -12.56 -12.23 7.79
C VAL A 35 -11.72 -11.05 8.30
N PHE A 36 -10.53 -10.87 7.75
CA PHE A 36 -9.57 -9.86 8.22
C PHE A 36 -9.56 -8.59 7.38
N VAL A 37 -10.05 -8.70 6.16
CA VAL A 37 -10.14 -7.58 5.23
C VAL A 37 -11.61 -7.27 4.98
N SER A 38 -12.03 -6.08 5.34
CA SER A 38 -13.34 -5.57 4.95
C SER A 38 -13.21 -4.80 3.64
N GLU A 39 -13.80 -5.32 2.58
CA GLU A 39 -13.96 -4.59 1.32
C GLU A 39 -15.38 -4.05 1.23
N GLU A 40 -15.51 -2.77 0.88
CA GLU A 40 -16.83 -2.15 0.68
C GLU A 40 -17.52 -2.75 -0.54
N ALA A 41 -18.81 -3.10 -0.39
CA ALA A 41 -19.59 -3.75 -1.43
C ALA A 41 -19.69 -2.92 -2.72
N SER A 42 -19.79 -1.59 -2.57
CA SER A 42 -19.88 -0.65 -3.70
C SER A 42 -18.64 0.24 -3.77
N PRO A 43 -18.14 0.53 -4.97
CA PRO A 43 -17.05 1.48 -5.13
C PRO A 43 -17.53 2.91 -4.87
N ALA A 44 -16.65 3.75 -4.30
CA ALA A 44 -16.91 5.17 -4.12
C ALA A 44 -16.98 5.89 -5.49
N GLU A 45 -18.00 6.74 -5.62
CA GLU A 45 -18.26 7.57 -6.82
C GLU A 45 -18.00 9.06 -6.58
N SER A 46 -17.82 9.45 -5.33
CA SER A 46 -17.62 10.84 -4.94
C SER A 46 -16.58 10.96 -3.82
N LEU A 47 -16.13 12.21 -3.60
CA LEU A 47 -15.30 12.51 -2.44
C LEU A 47 -16.08 12.37 -1.13
N ASP A 48 -17.40 12.56 -1.15
CA ASP A 48 -18.23 12.42 0.04
C ASP A 48 -18.40 10.95 0.45
N ASP A 49 -18.52 10.02 -0.52
CA ASP A 49 -18.47 8.57 -0.22
C ASP A 49 -17.13 8.18 0.42
N PHE A 50 -16.04 8.72 -0.12
CA PHE A 50 -14.71 8.51 0.45
C PHE A 50 -14.59 9.08 1.88
N ARG A 51 -15.10 10.29 2.13
CA ARG A 51 -15.13 10.91 3.47
C ARG A 51 -15.96 10.11 4.46
N ALA A 52 -17.12 9.62 4.03
CA ALA A 52 -17.98 8.77 4.86
C ALA A 52 -17.23 7.50 5.28
N TRP A 53 -16.54 6.84 4.34
CA TRP A 53 -15.72 5.67 4.65
C TRP A 53 -14.57 5.96 5.62
N VAL A 54 -13.86 7.09 5.44
CA VAL A 54 -12.78 7.51 6.35
C VAL A 54 -13.33 7.83 7.74
N SER A 55 -14.48 8.47 7.84
CA SER A 55 -15.09 8.84 9.14
C SER A 55 -15.56 7.64 9.96
N ASP A 56 -15.80 6.49 9.31
CA ASP A 56 -16.12 5.22 9.98
C ASP A 56 -14.90 4.51 10.58
N LEU A 57 -13.69 5.00 10.30
CA LEU A 57 -12.44 4.47 10.84
C LEU A 57 -12.15 5.08 12.22
N ASN A 58 -12.24 4.25 13.26
CA ASN A 58 -11.92 4.65 14.64
C ASN A 58 -10.50 4.23 15.00
N GLY A 59 -9.73 5.12 15.63
CA GLY A 59 -8.34 4.87 16.04
C GLY A 59 -7.32 5.40 15.03
N SER A 60 -6.10 4.87 15.08
CA SER A 60 -5.00 5.29 14.23
C SER A 60 -4.90 4.41 12.98
N TRP A 61 -4.99 5.01 11.80
CA TRP A 61 -4.97 4.27 10.54
C TRP A 61 -3.88 4.78 9.60
N GLY A 62 -3.26 3.84 8.89
CA GLY A 62 -2.40 4.12 7.74
C GLY A 62 -3.14 3.84 6.45
N PHE A 63 -2.82 4.59 5.39
CA PHE A 63 -3.51 4.50 4.11
C PHE A 63 -2.54 4.24 2.95
N ARG A 64 -3.01 3.55 1.91
CA ARG A 64 -2.24 3.31 0.69
C ARG A 64 -3.15 3.30 -0.51
N GLY A 65 -2.85 4.14 -1.51
CA GLY A 65 -3.53 4.14 -2.81
C GLY A 65 -2.91 3.14 -3.79
N GLN A 66 -3.77 2.47 -4.56
CA GLN A 66 -3.36 1.59 -5.66
C GLN A 66 -4.18 1.91 -6.92
N ARG A 67 -3.49 2.00 -8.05
CA ARG A 67 -4.10 2.29 -9.35
C ARG A 67 -5.12 1.24 -9.78
N GLU A 68 -4.88 -0.02 -9.48
CA GLU A 68 -5.75 -1.14 -9.84
C GLU A 68 -6.32 -1.77 -8.57
N SER A 69 -7.64 -1.87 -8.48
CA SER A 69 -8.31 -2.50 -7.34
C SER A 69 -7.98 -3.98 -7.18
N GLU A 70 -7.67 -4.65 -8.28
CA GLU A 70 -7.34 -6.09 -8.30
C GLU A 70 -5.93 -6.41 -7.79
N TRP A 71 -5.10 -5.40 -7.56
CA TRP A 71 -3.78 -5.62 -7.02
C TRP A 71 -3.83 -5.95 -5.53
N THR A 72 -3.05 -6.95 -5.15
CA THR A 72 -2.78 -7.26 -3.74
C THR A 72 -1.70 -6.35 -3.18
N LEU A 73 -1.58 -6.30 -1.85
CA LEU A 73 -0.48 -5.59 -1.19
C LEU A 73 0.84 -6.36 -1.41
N GLN A 74 1.72 -5.80 -2.22
CA GLN A 74 3.02 -6.38 -2.59
C GLN A 74 4.10 -5.31 -2.58
N THR A 75 5.28 -5.67 -2.06
CA THR A 75 6.47 -4.80 -2.14
C THR A 75 7.01 -4.75 -3.58
N SER A 76 7.89 -3.79 -3.88
CA SER A 76 8.56 -3.75 -5.18
C SER A 76 9.42 -5.01 -5.40
N LEU A 77 10.11 -5.46 -4.37
CA LEU A 77 10.90 -6.70 -4.42
C LEU A 77 10.04 -7.94 -4.74
N ASP A 78 8.86 -8.07 -4.08
CA ASP A 78 7.95 -9.18 -4.36
C ASP A 78 7.47 -9.20 -5.83
N ARG A 79 7.21 -8.00 -6.40
CA ARG A 79 6.77 -7.89 -7.80
C ARG A 79 7.85 -8.32 -8.79
N GLU A 80 9.08 -7.85 -8.58
CA GLU A 80 10.21 -8.18 -9.49
C GLU A 80 10.53 -9.68 -9.43
N ILE A 81 10.61 -10.26 -8.24
CA ILE A 81 10.87 -11.69 -8.08
C ILE A 81 9.75 -12.54 -8.69
N ARG A 82 8.49 -12.12 -8.56
CA ARG A 82 7.37 -12.81 -9.20
C ARG A 82 7.45 -12.80 -10.72
N VAL A 83 7.88 -11.70 -11.32
CA VAL A 83 8.12 -11.60 -12.75
C VAL A 83 9.19 -12.61 -13.18
N ALA A 84 10.30 -12.67 -12.45
CA ALA A 84 11.37 -13.64 -12.71
C ALA A 84 10.89 -15.09 -12.57
N HIS A 85 10.12 -15.41 -11.53
CA HIS A 85 9.54 -16.73 -11.32
C HIS A 85 8.61 -17.15 -12.46
N ASN A 86 7.71 -16.26 -12.89
CA ASN A 86 6.80 -16.52 -14.02
C ASN A 86 7.53 -16.70 -15.36
N SER A 87 8.76 -16.21 -15.46
CA SER A 87 9.64 -16.39 -16.62
C SER A 87 10.46 -17.69 -16.58
N GLY A 88 10.18 -18.58 -15.60
CA GLY A 88 10.86 -19.89 -15.47
C GLY A 88 12.18 -19.86 -14.69
N HIS A 89 12.55 -18.73 -14.10
CA HIS A 89 13.71 -18.62 -13.21
C HIS A 89 13.30 -19.00 -11.78
N TYR A 90 13.39 -20.28 -11.49
CA TYR A 90 13.04 -20.84 -10.18
C TYR A 90 14.15 -20.57 -9.15
N HIS A 91 13.77 -20.23 -7.92
CA HIS A 91 14.63 -20.18 -6.73
C HIS A 91 15.52 -18.93 -6.56
N LEU A 92 15.01 -17.75 -6.93
CA LEU A 92 15.65 -16.54 -6.44
C LEU A 92 15.44 -16.43 -4.90
N ASP A 93 16.54 -16.44 -4.17
CA ASP A 93 16.56 -16.14 -2.73
C ASP A 93 16.29 -14.65 -2.54
N ARG A 94 15.08 -14.30 -2.10
CA ARG A 94 14.67 -12.89 -1.89
C ARG A 94 15.61 -12.13 -0.99
N ARG A 95 16.15 -12.81 0.02
CA ARG A 95 17.10 -12.19 0.96
C ARG A 95 18.45 -11.94 0.29
N GLY A 96 18.97 -12.94 -0.40
CA GLY A 96 20.23 -12.82 -1.13
C GLY A 96 20.16 -11.72 -2.20
N GLU A 97 19.05 -11.63 -2.92
CA GLU A 97 18.83 -10.58 -3.92
C GLU A 97 18.75 -9.18 -3.29
N GLU A 98 18.03 -9.03 -2.15
CA GLU A 98 17.98 -7.74 -1.46
C GLU A 98 19.35 -7.35 -0.88
N ASP A 99 20.09 -8.30 -0.33
CA ASP A 99 21.42 -8.07 0.21
C ASP A 99 22.42 -7.68 -0.89
N ASP A 100 22.38 -8.33 -2.06
CA ASP A 100 23.20 -7.96 -3.23
C ASP A 100 22.85 -6.56 -3.74
N LEU A 101 21.57 -6.25 -3.92
CA LEU A 101 21.12 -4.92 -4.32
C LEU A 101 21.58 -3.84 -3.34
N LEU A 102 21.43 -4.09 -2.04
CA LEU A 102 21.87 -3.19 -0.99
C LEU A 102 23.39 -2.96 -1.04
N PHE A 103 24.16 -4.02 -1.12
CA PHE A 103 25.62 -3.94 -1.19
C PHE A 103 26.08 -3.13 -2.40
N ARG A 104 25.58 -3.44 -3.59
CA ARG A 104 25.90 -2.70 -4.83
C ARG A 104 25.48 -1.25 -4.76
N PHE A 105 24.31 -0.97 -4.18
CA PHE A 105 23.83 0.39 -4.00
C PHE A 105 24.74 1.18 -3.05
N GLN A 106 25.13 0.60 -1.91
CA GLN A 106 26.04 1.24 -0.94
C GLN A 106 27.40 1.57 -1.56
N GLN A 107 27.94 0.69 -2.39
CA GLN A 107 29.23 0.93 -3.07
C GLN A 107 29.20 2.16 -3.99
N GLN A 108 28.07 2.42 -4.64
CA GLN A 108 27.96 3.46 -5.66
C GLN A 108 27.27 4.74 -5.17
N ALA A 109 26.42 4.67 -4.16
CA ALA A 109 25.57 5.78 -3.72
C ALA A 109 26.35 7.06 -3.37
N GLN A 110 27.56 6.92 -2.84
CA GLN A 110 28.45 8.04 -2.50
C GLN A 110 28.80 8.95 -3.69
N HIS A 111 28.67 8.45 -4.91
CA HIS A 111 28.94 9.25 -6.13
C HIS A 111 27.73 10.08 -6.57
N TYR A 112 26.54 9.81 -6.02
CA TYR A 112 25.27 10.40 -6.46
C TYR A 112 24.52 11.12 -5.36
N VAL A 113 24.76 10.78 -4.09
CA VAL A 113 23.98 11.28 -2.94
C VAL A 113 24.91 11.93 -1.91
N ALA A 114 24.61 13.18 -1.55
CA ALA A 114 25.44 13.94 -0.63
C ALA A 114 25.34 13.49 0.84
N HIS A 115 24.18 13.01 1.24
CA HIS A 115 23.91 12.60 2.62
C HIS A 115 23.49 11.13 2.64
N LEU A 116 24.39 10.28 3.09
CA LEU A 116 24.19 8.84 3.18
C LEU A 116 23.79 8.43 4.61
N PRO A 117 22.96 7.39 4.75
CA PRO A 117 22.76 6.73 6.04
C PRO A 117 24.08 6.19 6.62
N SER A 118 24.16 6.00 7.94
CA SER A 118 25.31 5.31 8.53
C SER A 118 25.39 3.88 7.96
N PRO A 119 26.60 3.29 7.87
CA PRO A 119 26.74 1.94 7.30
C PRO A 119 25.86 0.90 7.98
N GLU A 120 25.59 1.06 9.27
CA GLU A 120 24.80 0.16 10.09
C GLU A 120 23.28 0.43 9.97
N ASP A 121 22.85 1.57 9.40
CA ASP A 121 21.43 1.92 9.26
C ASP A 121 20.80 1.24 8.05
N ARG A 122 20.57 -0.07 8.16
CA ARG A 122 19.93 -0.85 7.09
C ARG A 122 18.56 -0.28 6.69
N ALA A 123 17.77 0.18 7.66
CA ALA A 123 16.46 0.77 7.40
C ALA A 123 16.59 2.06 6.57
N GLY A 124 17.52 2.93 6.92
CA GLY A 124 17.83 4.15 6.17
C GLY A 124 18.31 3.85 4.75
N TRP A 125 19.16 2.85 4.57
CA TRP A 125 19.60 2.42 3.25
C TRP A 125 18.48 1.87 2.38
N LEU A 126 17.63 1.00 2.92
CA LEU A 126 16.47 0.49 2.17
C LEU A 126 15.49 1.62 1.83
N ALA A 127 15.28 2.59 2.72
CA ALA A 127 14.46 3.76 2.44
C ALA A 127 15.04 4.63 1.32
N LEU A 128 16.38 4.82 1.30
CA LEU A 128 17.07 5.55 0.24
C LEU A 128 16.98 4.79 -1.11
N MET A 129 17.19 3.48 -1.09
CA MET A 129 17.00 2.62 -2.27
C MET A 129 15.58 2.74 -2.83
N GLN A 130 14.55 2.62 -1.98
CA GLN A 130 13.15 2.77 -2.35
C GLN A 130 12.86 4.13 -2.96
N HIS A 131 13.44 5.20 -2.38
CA HIS A 131 13.28 6.57 -2.90
C HIS A 131 13.78 6.70 -4.35
N HIS A 132 14.87 6.02 -4.68
CA HIS A 132 15.46 5.99 -6.02
C HIS A 132 14.93 4.86 -6.91
N GLY A 133 13.88 4.14 -6.49
CA GLY A 133 13.21 3.13 -7.31
C GLY A 133 13.87 1.75 -7.32
N VAL A 134 14.89 1.51 -6.49
CA VAL A 134 15.46 0.18 -6.32
C VAL A 134 14.46 -0.72 -5.57
N PRO A 135 14.22 -1.97 -6.01
CA PRO A 135 13.30 -2.87 -5.34
C PRO A 135 13.70 -3.18 -3.89
N THR A 136 12.74 -3.07 -2.96
CA THR A 136 12.95 -3.36 -1.54
C THR A 136 11.74 -4.09 -0.94
N ARG A 137 11.91 -4.62 0.28
CA ARG A 137 10.82 -5.19 1.09
C ARG A 137 9.94 -4.15 1.78
N LEU A 138 10.21 -2.86 1.62
CA LEU A 138 9.42 -1.79 2.19
C LEU A 138 8.15 -1.57 1.37
N LEU A 139 7.07 -1.19 2.04
CA LEU A 139 5.84 -0.77 1.39
C LEU A 139 5.46 0.62 1.91
N ASP A 140 5.30 1.57 0.97
CA ASP A 140 4.93 2.95 1.30
C ASP A 140 3.49 3.02 1.77
N TRP A 141 3.28 3.74 2.87
CA TRP A 141 1.99 4.10 3.42
C TRP A 141 1.99 5.58 3.78
N THR A 142 0.82 6.15 3.96
CA THR A 142 0.66 7.54 4.40
C THR A 142 -0.33 7.63 5.56
N GLN A 143 -0.17 8.63 6.41
CA GLN A 143 -1.16 8.95 7.45
C GLN A 143 -2.37 9.71 6.88
N SER A 144 -2.23 10.29 5.68
CA SER A 144 -3.30 11.05 5.04
C SER A 144 -4.15 10.18 4.11
N PRO A 145 -5.45 10.00 4.41
CA PRO A 145 -6.35 9.29 3.51
C PRO A 145 -6.44 9.96 2.14
N TYR A 146 -6.36 11.29 2.08
CA TYR A 146 -6.45 12.05 0.84
C TYR A 146 -5.19 11.93 -0.03
N VAL A 147 -4.01 11.81 0.56
CA VAL A 147 -2.77 11.49 -0.17
C VAL A 147 -2.87 10.09 -0.76
N ALA A 148 -3.40 9.11 -0.02
CA ALA A 148 -3.64 7.77 -0.55
C ALA A 148 -4.67 7.78 -1.69
N LEU A 149 -5.77 8.54 -1.55
CA LEU A 149 -6.74 8.73 -2.63
C LEU A 149 -6.08 9.32 -3.86
N TYR A 150 -5.20 10.32 -3.71
CA TYR A 150 -4.45 10.89 -4.82
C TYR A 150 -3.64 9.81 -5.56
N PHE A 151 -2.88 8.98 -4.84
CA PHE A 151 -2.11 7.89 -5.44
C PHE A 151 -2.98 6.82 -6.12
N ALA A 152 -4.19 6.59 -5.61
CA ALA A 152 -5.13 5.68 -6.24
C ALA A 152 -5.61 6.20 -7.62
N VAL A 153 -5.89 7.50 -7.72
CA VAL A 153 -6.52 8.08 -8.91
C VAL A 153 -5.56 8.81 -9.85
N GLU A 154 -4.31 9.09 -9.46
CA GLU A 154 -3.36 9.88 -10.24
C GLU A 154 -3.15 9.33 -11.66
N ALA A 155 -2.86 8.05 -11.80
CA ALA A 155 -2.63 7.42 -13.11
C ALA A 155 -3.91 6.84 -13.72
N GLY A 156 -4.94 6.58 -12.92
CA GLY A 156 -6.17 5.88 -13.29
C GLY A 156 -5.96 4.40 -13.61
N PRO A 157 -6.99 3.59 -13.44
CA PRO A 157 -6.94 2.16 -13.73
C PRO A 157 -6.79 1.92 -15.24
N GLN A 158 -5.91 0.98 -15.60
CA GLN A 158 -5.66 0.59 -16.98
C GLN A 158 -6.04 -0.88 -17.24
N GLY A 159 -6.56 -1.54 -16.21
CA GLY A 159 -6.66 -2.97 -16.03
C GLY A 159 -7.11 -3.81 -17.21
N ALA A 160 -6.34 -4.86 -17.47
CA ALA A 160 -6.76 -5.96 -18.34
C ALA A 160 -7.81 -6.86 -17.67
N ARG A 161 -7.99 -6.81 -16.35
CA ARG A 161 -8.90 -7.64 -15.55
C ARG A 161 -9.77 -6.73 -14.68
N GLY A 162 -10.86 -6.23 -15.15
CA GLY A 162 -11.84 -5.52 -14.33
C GLY A 162 -13.04 -6.42 -14.03
N ASN A 163 -13.69 -6.25 -12.88
CA ASN A 163 -14.99 -6.84 -12.63
C ASN A 163 -15.98 -6.34 -13.70
N LYS A 164 -16.89 -7.19 -14.12
CA LYS A 164 -17.98 -6.78 -15.02
C LYS A 164 -19.08 -6.20 -14.15
N ASN A 165 -19.63 -5.05 -14.55
CA ASN A 165 -20.86 -4.53 -13.96
C ASN A 165 -22.07 -5.43 -14.34
N GLU A 166 -23.25 -5.14 -13.79
CA GLU A 166 -24.49 -5.86 -14.10
C GLU A 166 -24.82 -5.89 -15.60
N ALA A 167 -24.33 -4.92 -16.38
CA ALA A 167 -24.46 -4.86 -17.84
C ALA A 167 -23.36 -5.64 -18.59
N GLY A 168 -22.48 -6.38 -17.88
CA GLY A 168 -21.39 -7.14 -18.48
C GLY A 168 -20.21 -6.30 -18.97
N GLN A 169 -20.22 -4.99 -18.73
CA GLN A 169 -19.12 -4.08 -19.05
C GLN A 169 -18.07 -4.11 -17.94
N LYS A 170 -16.80 -3.96 -18.32
CA LYS A 170 -15.69 -3.95 -17.40
C LYS A 170 -15.69 -2.66 -16.56
N GLU A 171 -15.91 -2.79 -15.25
CA GLU A 171 -15.77 -1.68 -14.32
C GLU A 171 -14.30 -1.55 -13.88
N LEU A 172 -13.67 -0.45 -14.28
CA LEU A 172 -12.29 -0.16 -13.90
C LEU A 172 -12.28 0.65 -12.60
N CYS A 173 -11.68 0.07 -11.56
CA CYS A 173 -11.56 0.71 -10.25
C CYS A 173 -10.10 0.78 -9.80
N SER A 174 -9.77 1.88 -9.13
CA SER A 174 -8.61 2.01 -8.24
C SER A 174 -9.00 1.54 -6.84
N ALA A 175 -8.07 1.50 -5.91
CA ALA A 175 -8.37 1.18 -4.50
C ALA A 175 -7.58 2.05 -3.53
N VAL A 176 -8.21 2.31 -2.37
CA VAL A 176 -7.52 2.78 -1.17
C VAL A 176 -7.62 1.71 -0.11
N TRP A 177 -6.46 1.32 0.42
CA TRP A 177 -6.33 0.44 1.57
C TRP A 177 -6.17 1.24 2.84
N ALA A 178 -6.74 0.77 3.92
CA ALA A 178 -6.49 1.27 5.27
C ALA A 178 -6.05 0.11 6.17
N ILE A 179 -5.05 0.34 7.02
CA ILE A 179 -4.53 -0.62 8.00
C ILE A 179 -4.58 -0.03 9.39
N ASP A 180 -5.04 -0.82 10.36
CA ASP A 180 -5.10 -0.42 11.77
C ASP A 180 -3.69 -0.38 12.37
N LEU A 181 -3.17 0.83 12.62
CA LEU A 181 -1.84 1.03 13.19
C LEU A 181 -1.78 0.70 14.68
N ASP A 182 -2.89 0.86 15.41
CA ASP A 182 -2.96 0.50 16.82
C ASP A 182 -2.81 -1.01 16.98
N PHE A 183 -3.43 -1.79 16.08
CA PHE A 183 -3.25 -3.25 16.03
C PHE A 183 -1.81 -3.64 15.71
N LEU A 184 -1.19 -3.01 14.69
CA LEU A 184 0.20 -3.32 14.31
C LEU A 184 1.17 -3.01 15.45
N GLU A 185 0.96 -1.90 16.15
CA GLU A 185 1.80 -1.52 17.30
C GLU A 185 1.63 -2.49 18.46
N TRP A 186 0.37 -2.83 18.79
CA TRP A 186 0.08 -3.83 19.81
C TRP A 186 0.74 -5.17 19.48
N LYS A 187 0.60 -5.64 18.24
CA LYS A 187 1.16 -6.91 17.79
C LYS A 187 2.69 -6.91 17.79
N SER A 188 3.29 -5.81 17.37
CA SER A 188 4.74 -5.63 17.43
C SER A 188 5.25 -5.72 18.86
N ARG A 189 4.59 -5.06 19.82
CA ARG A 189 4.94 -5.14 21.24
C ARG A 189 4.77 -6.53 21.83
N GLU A 190 3.73 -7.24 21.43
CA GLU A 190 3.46 -8.62 21.89
C GLU A 190 4.56 -9.59 21.46
N LEU A 191 4.97 -9.53 20.17
CA LEU A 191 5.91 -10.49 19.59
C LEU A 191 7.38 -10.10 19.85
N LEU A 192 7.65 -8.82 19.87
CA LEU A 192 9.04 -8.31 19.90
C LEU A 192 9.40 -7.66 21.25
N GLY A 193 8.42 -7.48 22.13
CA GLY A 193 8.60 -6.71 23.36
C GLY A 193 8.61 -5.20 23.13
N SER A 194 9.13 -4.45 24.10
CA SER A 194 9.17 -3.00 24.02
C SER A 194 10.18 -2.53 22.97
N ILE A 195 9.69 -1.92 21.90
CA ILE A 195 10.55 -1.27 20.91
C ILE A 195 11.15 -0.01 21.55
N PRO A 196 12.48 0.17 21.53
CA PRO A 196 13.12 1.34 22.10
C PRO A 196 12.59 2.65 21.51
N ILE A 197 12.39 3.67 22.34
CA ILE A 197 11.94 5.01 21.94
C ILE A 197 13.12 5.84 21.45
N GLU A 198 14.29 5.63 22.08
CA GLU A 198 15.52 6.35 21.73
C GLU A 198 15.95 5.97 20.30
N PRO A 199 16.20 6.95 19.40
CA PRO A 199 16.39 6.72 17.96
C PRO A 199 17.49 5.70 17.62
N ARG A 200 18.66 5.80 18.27
CA ARG A 200 19.78 4.90 18.00
C ARG A 200 19.49 3.47 18.47
N ALA A 201 18.99 3.32 19.69
CA ALA A 201 18.61 2.01 20.22
C ALA A 201 17.47 1.38 19.42
N ARG A 202 16.52 2.20 18.93
CA ARG A 202 15.45 1.76 18.03
C ARG A 202 16.01 1.25 16.70
N MET A 203 16.96 1.97 16.11
CA MET A 203 17.61 1.57 14.87
C MET A 203 18.38 0.25 15.04
N GLU A 204 19.21 0.14 16.07
CA GLU A 204 19.96 -1.08 16.38
C GLU A 204 19.00 -2.27 16.61
N TYR A 205 17.92 -2.03 17.34
CA TYR A 205 16.89 -3.04 17.58
C TYR A 205 16.21 -3.50 16.28
N LEU A 206 15.75 -2.56 15.43
CA LEU A 206 15.10 -2.87 14.16
C LEU A 206 16.05 -3.58 13.19
N ASN A 207 17.32 -3.17 13.13
CA ASN A 207 18.33 -3.87 12.33
C ASN A 207 18.53 -5.32 12.81
N GLY A 208 18.58 -5.54 14.13
CA GLY A 208 18.65 -6.89 14.70
C GLY A 208 17.42 -7.76 14.38
N LEU A 209 16.25 -7.16 14.18
CA LEU A 209 15.05 -7.92 13.78
C LEU A 209 15.14 -8.42 12.34
N LEU A 210 15.83 -7.72 11.45
CA LEU A 210 16.00 -8.15 10.06
C LEU A 210 16.77 -9.46 9.93
N ASP A 211 17.58 -9.77 10.91
CA ASP A 211 18.35 -11.03 10.95
C ASP A 211 17.52 -12.18 11.52
N ARG A 212 16.38 -11.90 12.17
CA ARG A 212 15.44 -12.92 12.63
C ARG A 212 14.65 -13.48 11.46
N ARG A 213 14.64 -14.81 11.35
CA ARG A 213 14.10 -15.54 10.18
C ARG A 213 12.72 -16.13 10.39
N GLU A 214 12.08 -15.98 11.56
CA GLU A 214 11.09 -16.94 12.01
C GLU A 214 9.71 -16.34 12.29
N GLU A 215 9.54 -15.01 12.35
CA GLU A 215 8.27 -14.41 12.73
C GLU A 215 7.65 -13.58 11.59
N PRO A 216 6.51 -14.04 11.02
CA PRO A 216 5.79 -13.27 10.02
C PRO A 216 5.13 -12.06 10.67
N LEU A 217 5.80 -10.92 10.61
CA LEU A 217 5.34 -9.66 11.18
C LEU A 217 5.63 -8.49 10.24
N VAL A 218 4.71 -7.54 10.23
CA VAL A 218 4.89 -6.24 9.56
C VAL A 218 5.02 -5.17 10.62
N VAL A 219 6.10 -4.39 10.56
CA VAL A 219 6.44 -3.36 11.54
C VAL A 219 6.44 -1.99 10.88
N ARG A 220 5.90 -0.98 11.57
CA ARG A 220 6.00 0.41 11.13
C ARG A 220 7.40 0.95 11.36
N ILE A 221 7.95 1.56 10.31
CA ILE A 221 9.23 2.26 10.36
C ILE A 221 9.03 3.70 9.86
N ASP A 222 9.45 4.63 10.72
CA ASP A 222 9.62 6.02 10.38
C ASP A 222 11.13 6.26 10.27
N PRO A 223 11.69 6.51 9.06
CA PRO A 223 13.12 6.72 8.90
C PRO A 223 13.59 7.93 9.69
N LEU A 224 14.74 7.82 10.36
CA LEU A 224 15.34 8.93 11.13
C LEU A 224 15.63 10.15 10.24
N HIS A 225 15.99 9.91 8.99
CA HIS A 225 16.27 10.92 7.97
C HIS A 225 15.23 10.84 6.86
N GLY A 226 14.03 11.38 7.15
CA GLY A 226 12.99 11.53 6.12
C GLY A 226 13.42 12.57 5.08
N ASN A 227 13.16 12.31 3.80
CA ASN A 227 13.32 13.29 2.75
C ASN A 227 12.08 14.19 2.63
N GLU A 228 12.21 15.33 1.95
CA GLU A 228 11.11 16.29 1.74
C GLU A 228 9.85 15.62 1.16
N ARG A 229 10.02 14.63 0.29
CA ARG A 229 8.92 13.87 -0.31
C ARG A 229 8.15 13.08 0.75
N MET A 230 8.83 12.42 1.69
CA MET A 230 8.16 11.69 2.77
C MET A 230 7.34 12.62 3.68
N PHE A 231 7.90 13.80 4.01
CA PHE A 231 7.16 14.79 4.79
C PHE A 231 5.94 15.32 4.03
N ALA A 232 6.10 15.69 2.77
CA ALA A 232 5.00 16.17 1.93
C ALA A 232 3.88 15.13 1.80
N GLN A 233 4.22 13.86 1.74
CA GLN A 233 3.29 12.75 1.63
C GLN A 233 2.77 12.24 2.98
N GLN A 234 3.23 12.77 4.11
CA GLN A 234 2.98 12.22 5.46
C GLN A 234 3.26 10.71 5.49
N GLY A 235 4.37 10.33 4.82
CA GLY A 235 4.71 8.96 4.51
C GLY A 235 5.41 8.24 5.65
N PHE A 236 5.22 6.95 5.70
CA PHE A 236 5.98 6.00 6.52
C PHE A 236 6.09 4.67 5.77
N PHE A 237 6.94 3.77 6.25
CA PHE A 237 7.04 2.44 5.69
C PHE A 237 6.43 1.39 6.62
N LEU A 238 5.78 0.42 6.01
CA LEU A 238 5.55 -0.85 6.68
C LEU A 238 6.55 -1.87 6.13
N TRP A 239 7.29 -2.45 7.04
CA TRP A 239 8.39 -3.34 6.77
C TRP A 239 8.02 -4.77 7.11
N LYS A 240 8.08 -5.68 6.15
CA LYS A 240 7.92 -7.11 6.42
C LYS A 240 9.24 -7.68 6.97
N LEU A 241 9.20 -8.29 8.15
CA LEU A 241 10.39 -8.85 8.78
C LEU A 241 10.88 -10.10 8.03
N PHE A 242 9.96 -10.98 7.66
CA PHE A 242 10.29 -12.20 6.94
C PHE A 242 10.19 -11.97 5.42
N VAL A 243 11.35 -11.83 4.76
CA VAL A 243 11.40 -11.44 3.34
C VAL A 243 10.84 -12.48 2.39
N GLU A 244 10.91 -13.77 2.74
CA GLU A 244 10.50 -14.89 1.89
C GLU A 244 8.98 -15.00 1.71
N THR A 245 8.20 -14.57 2.70
CA THR A 245 6.75 -14.62 2.63
C THR A 245 6.19 -13.37 1.96
N PRO A 246 5.17 -13.48 1.09
CA PRO A 246 4.48 -12.33 0.52
C PRO A 246 3.96 -11.37 1.59
N TYR A 247 3.91 -10.08 1.26
CA TYR A 247 3.59 -9.02 2.23
C TYR A 247 2.21 -9.21 2.89
N LEU A 248 1.18 -9.48 2.12
CA LEU A 248 -0.17 -9.66 2.64
C LEU A 248 -0.27 -10.90 3.53
N ASP A 249 0.43 -11.97 3.18
CA ASP A 249 0.47 -13.21 3.96
C ASP A 249 1.03 -12.98 5.37
N GLN A 250 2.03 -12.11 5.52
CA GLN A 250 2.58 -11.77 6.83
C GLN A 250 1.57 -11.00 7.69
N ILE A 251 0.83 -10.06 7.10
CA ILE A 251 -0.22 -9.36 7.82
C ILE A 251 -1.27 -10.37 8.28
N LEU A 252 -1.79 -11.20 7.39
CA LEU A 252 -2.81 -12.19 7.71
C LEU A 252 -2.33 -13.19 8.77
N THR A 253 -1.09 -13.70 8.64
CA THR A 253 -0.52 -14.63 9.63
C THR A 253 -0.39 -13.98 11.00
N SER A 254 0.04 -12.72 11.07
CA SER A 254 0.14 -12.00 12.34
C SER A 254 -1.21 -11.82 13.03
N MET A 255 -2.30 -11.71 12.26
CA MET A 255 -3.68 -11.65 12.78
C MET A 255 -4.16 -13.01 13.32
N MET A 256 -3.77 -14.10 12.67
CA MET A 256 -4.25 -15.45 13.00
C MET A 256 -3.69 -15.99 14.32
N THR A 257 -2.61 -15.46 14.84
CA THR A 257 -2.01 -15.98 16.10
C THR A 257 -2.88 -15.78 17.34
N LYS A 258 -3.77 -14.76 17.34
CA LYS A 258 -4.77 -14.52 18.40
C LYS A 258 -6.05 -13.91 17.82
N PRO A 259 -6.82 -14.68 17.05
CA PRO A 259 -8.01 -14.18 16.38
C PRO A 259 -9.09 -13.66 17.33
N ASP A 260 -9.19 -14.24 18.52
CA ASP A 260 -10.21 -13.88 19.53
C ASP A 260 -10.08 -12.42 20.05
N LEU A 261 -8.91 -11.80 19.86
CA LEU A 261 -8.66 -10.41 20.24
C LEU A 261 -8.97 -9.42 19.10
N ILE A 262 -9.27 -9.91 17.90
CA ILE A 262 -9.60 -9.07 16.76
C ILE A 262 -11.09 -8.80 16.76
N VAL A 263 -11.47 -7.64 17.28
CA VAL A 263 -12.87 -7.18 17.40
C VAL A 263 -13.37 -6.42 16.17
N ARG A 264 -12.46 -6.05 15.25
CA ARG A 264 -12.75 -5.29 14.03
C ARG A 264 -11.78 -5.67 12.91
N PRO A 265 -12.14 -5.48 11.63
CA PRO A 265 -11.21 -5.68 10.53
C PRO A 265 -9.95 -4.81 10.69
N VAL A 266 -8.78 -5.43 10.57
CA VAL A 266 -7.47 -4.76 10.66
C VAL A 266 -7.07 -4.12 9.33
N LEU A 267 -7.57 -4.71 8.23
CA LEU A 267 -7.43 -4.16 6.88
C LEU A 267 -8.81 -3.78 6.35
N ARG A 268 -8.91 -2.62 5.75
CA ARG A 268 -10.10 -2.20 5.00
C ARG A 268 -9.68 -1.77 3.59
N LYS A 269 -10.54 -2.00 2.63
CA LYS A 269 -10.32 -1.65 1.24
C LYS A 269 -11.57 -0.98 0.67
N LEU A 270 -11.38 0.18 0.07
CA LEU A 270 -12.41 0.88 -0.66
C LEU A 270 -12.00 0.96 -2.14
N ARG A 271 -12.87 0.46 -3.02
CA ARG A 271 -12.72 0.66 -4.46
C ARG A 271 -13.16 2.07 -4.85
N ILE A 272 -12.48 2.66 -5.83
CA ILE A 272 -12.78 3.99 -6.35
C ILE A 272 -13.08 3.87 -7.83
N LYS A 273 -14.25 4.32 -8.27
CA LYS A 273 -14.64 4.27 -9.68
C LYS A 273 -13.69 5.07 -10.57
N GLY A 274 -13.10 4.42 -11.55
CA GLY A 274 -12.16 5.05 -12.48
C GLY A 274 -12.78 6.17 -13.30
N ALA A 275 -14.09 6.09 -13.59
CA ALA A 275 -14.82 7.15 -14.29
C ALA A 275 -14.86 8.48 -13.52
N ARG A 276 -14.67 8.47 -12.19
CA ARG A 276 -14.68 9.65 -11.32
C ARG A 276 -13.29 10.24 -11.07
N ARG A 277 -12.27 9.69 -11.71
CA ARG A 277 -10.88 10.06 -11.53
C ARG A 277 -10.63 11.56 -11.61
N PHE A 278 -11.11 12.22 -12.65
CA PHE A 278 -10.79 13.63 -12.89
C PHE A 278 -11.54 14.55 -11.92
N ASP A 279 -12.77 14.22 -11.56
CA ASP A 279 -13.55 14.96 -10.57
C ASP A 279 -12.86 14.90 -9.20
N LEU A 280 -12.33 13.73 -8.80
CA LEU A 280 -11.59 13.55 -7.56
C LEU A 280 -10.25 14.28 -7.59
N LEU A 281 -9.48 14.22 -8.70
CA LEU A 281 -8.22 14.94 -8.84
C LEU A 281 -8.40 16.46 -8.72
N GLU A 282 -9.49 16.98 -9.27
CA GLU A 282 -9.80 18.39 -9.17
C GLU A 282 -10.11 18.83 -7.73
N GLN A 283 -10.93 18.04 -7.02
CA GLN A 283 -11.24 18.30 -5.62
C GLN A 283 -10.01 18.18 -4.72
N LEU A 284 -9.16 17.18 -4.94
CA LEU A 284 -7.89 17.01 -4.22
C LEU A 284 -6.95 18.19 -4.49
N ARG A 285 -6.90 18.67 -5.72
CA ARG A 285 -6.11 19.86 -6.07
C ARG A 285 -6.57 21.10 -5.33
N ALA A 286 -7.88 21.31 -5.18
CA ALA A 286 -8.43 22.42 -4.39
C ALA A 286 -7.99 22.36 -2.91
N MET A 287 -7.63 21.17 -2.41
CA MET A 287 -7.06 20.94 -1.09
C MET A 287 -5.51 20.96 -1.08
N ASN A 288 -4.87 21.46 -2.15
CA ASN A 288 -3.41 21.44 -2.33
C ASN A 288 -2.78 20.03 -2.35
N ILE A 289 -3.56 18.99 -2.74
CA ILE A 289 -3.07 17.62 -2.89
C ILE A 289 -2.95 17.34 -4.38
N HIS A 290 -1.74 17.51 -4.89
CA HIS A 290 -1.40 17.33 -6.31
C HIS A 290 0.08 16.98 -6.49
N ARG A 291 0.48 16.62 -7.70
CA ARG A 291 1.82 16.12 -7.97
C ARG A 291 2.94 17.04 -7.48
N ALA A 292 2.82 18.34 -7.74
CA ALA A 292 3.87 19.29 -7.37
C ALA A 292 4.00 19.49 -5.86
N SER A 293 2.89 19.38 -5.08
CA SER A 293 2.95 19.46 -3.62
C SER A 293 3.47 18.17 -2.98
N LEU A 294 3.18 17.00 -3.58
CA LEU A 294 3.57 15.71 -3.05
C LEU A 294 4.96 15.23 -3.49
N PHE A 295 5.49 15.82 -4.58
CA PHE A 295 6.82 15.50 -5.12
C PHE A 295 7.58 16.80 -5.33
N PRO A 296 8.24 17.33 -4.29
CA PRO A 296 9.04 18.53 -4.38
C PRO A 296 10.11 18.42 -5.48
N GLY A 297 10.30 19.51 -6.23
CA GLY A 297 11.28 19.57 -7.30
C GLY A 297 10.67 19.67 -8.70
N ILE A 298 11.54 19.87 -9.69
CA ILE A 298 11.15 20.15 -11.08
C ILE A 298 10.36 18.99 -11.71
N ASP A 299 10.72 17.76 -11.42
CA ASP A 299 10.03 16.57 -11.98
C ASP A 299 8.58 16.50 -11.51
N GLY A 300 8.34 16.72 -10.21
CA GLY A 300 7.00 16.78 -9.64
C GLY A 300 6.16 17.89 -10.27
N PHE A 301 6.74 19.07 -10.45
CA PHE A 301 6.10 20.20 -11.13
C PHE A 301 5.76 19.89 -12.59
N CYS A 302 6.70 19.38 -13.37
CA CYS A 302 6.47 19.03 -14.78
C CYS A 302 5.38 17.95 -14.94
N GLN A 303 5.39 16.93 -14.10
CA GLN A 303 4.34 15.91 -14.13
C GLN A 303 2.97 16.49 -13.71
N ASN A 304 2.95 17.46 -12.79
CA ASN A 304 1.72 18.16 -12.43
C ASN A 304 1.10 18.88 -13.63
N LEU A 305 1.88 19.59 -14.45
CA LEU A 305 1.40 20.26 -15.66
C LEU A 305 0.73 19.28 -16.64
N LYS A 306 1.25 18.05 -16.74
CA LYS A 306 0.63 16.99 -17.56
C LYS A 306 -0.76 16.59 -17.01
N VAL A 307 -0.90 16.42 -15.70
CA VAL A 307 -2.19 16.11 -15.07
C VAL A 307 -3.18 17.26 -15.26
N ASP A 308 -2.73 18.49 -15.12
CA ASP A 308 -3.54 19.70 -15.35
C ASP A 308 -4.12 19.76 -16.76
N LEU A 309 -3.30 19.44 -17.76
CA LEU A 309 -3.76 19.35 -19.15
C LEU A 309 -4.81 18.25 -19.32
N GLN A 310 -4.60 17.07 -18.71
CA GLN A 310 -5.57 15.97 -18.77
C GLN A 310 -6.93 16.35 -18.16
N ILE A 311 -6.93 17.04 -17.01
CA ILE A 311 -8.16 17.55 -16.39
C ILE A 311 -8.88 18.53 -17.33
N LYS A 312 -8.16 19.47 -17.95
CA LYS A 312 -8.74 20.41 -18.91
C LYS A 312 -9.37 19.71 -20.10
N VAL A 313 -8.67 18.74 -20.68
CA VAL A 313 -9.17 17.97 -21.83
C VAL A 313 -10.46 17.22 -21.46
N GLU A 314 -10.51 16.61 -20.27
CA GLU A 314 -11.70 15.86 -19.84
C GLU A 314 -12.90 16.80 -19.59
N ARG A 315 -12.68 17.97 -19.01
CA ARG A 315 -13.73 19.00 -18.86
C ARG A 315 -14.33 19.41 -20.20
N GLU A 316 -13.48 19.64 -21.21
CA GLU A 316 -13.99 20.00 -22.55
C GLU A 316 -14.77 18.84 -23.19
N ARG A 317 -14.33 17.59 -23.01
CA ARG A 317 -15.08 16.42 -23.45
C ARG A 317 -16.47 16.34 -22.79
N GLN A 318 -16.56 16.58 -21.50
CA GLN A 318 -17.82 16.57 -20.76
C GLN A 318 -18.76 17.69 -21.25
N ARG A 319 -18.24 18.90 -21.53
CA ARG A 319 -19.01 20.01 -22.10
C ARG A 319 -19.57 19.68 -23.48
N VAL A 320 -18.77 19.11 -24.35
CA VAL A 320 -19.20 18.74 -25.71
C VAL A 320 -20.26 17.64 -25.69
N ASN A 321 -20.15 16.68 -24.74
CA ASN A 321 -21.08 15.57 -24.62
C ASN A 321 -22.37 15.91 -23.84
N GLN A 322 -22.50 17.13 -23.27
CA GLN A 322 -23.71 17.67 -22.69
C GLN A 322 -24.26 18.81 -23.55
N PRO A 323 -24.89 18.56 -24.73
CA PRO A 323 -25.46 19.61 -25.52
C PRO A 323 -26.68 20.21 -24.80
N ASN A 324 -26.56 21.49 -24.44
CA ASN A 324 -27.66 22.43 -24.12
C ASN A 324 -28.87 21.91 -23.33
N ARG A 325 -28.73 21.88 -21.99
CA ARG A 325 -29.93 21.95 -21.11
C ARG A 325 -30.39 23.39 -20.82
N GLU A 326 -29.76 24.41 -21.36
CA GLU A 326 -30.04 25.82 -21.00
C GLU A 326 -30.79 26.65 -22.07
N VAL A 327 -31.41 26.04 -23.07
CA VAL A 327 -32.22 26.80 -24.08
C VAL A 327 -33.66 26.37 -24.11
N LEU A 328 -34.30 26.17 -22.96
CA LEU A 328 -35.75 25.93 -22.90
C LEU A 328 -36.43 26.60 -21.70
N HIS A 329 -36.00 27.79 -21.28
CA HIS A 329 -36.79 28.70 -20.48
C HIS A 329 -36.44 30.14 -20.87
N GLY A 330 -36.94 30.57 -21.97
CA GLY A 330 -37.15 31.95 -22.39
C GLY A 330 -38.63 32.21 -22.63
#